data_99e5b9b1c268a5b39bd995c07241fe47
#
_entry.id   99e5b9b1c268a5b39bd995c07241fe47
#
_cell.length_a   1.000
_cell.length_b   1.000
_cell.length_c   1.000
_cell.angle_alpha   90.00
_cell.angle_beta   90.00
_cell.angle_gamma   90.00
#
_symmetry.space_group_name_H-M   'P 1'
#
loop_
_entity.id
_entity.type
_entity.pdbx_description
1 polymer ?
#
loop_
_entity_poly.entity_id
_entity_poly.type
_entity_poly.pdbx_seq_one_letter_code
_entity_poly.pdbx_strand_id
1 'polypeptide(L)'
;MTNALPQTSDVVVVGGGVAGLSTAMQLASRGASVTVLERERLGNGSTGRAAGLLGQLRGSPAATRMLMDGVQIVAELEERANVEIFVQTGSLRVAQTEERAGEIRDLVEMGRGIGFDIDHLPIDEVSSLLPYMRTDDLVDACYCPTDGHLQPAELVAAYLKLGREHGVVYHPGCPVRGLDLTENRVRGVITDHGTISTGVVINAAGPWSYLVAGLVDTPLQTAALGHVYLTTRPDDSHPVDRLSPAIRDRHLRIYSRPESGGLIVGMYGPDAVQHDMAALPDDFDMSSLTVRADDLHVALLIDATKRRFPWIDERTPMTITRGIMTFSPDGKPFCGQRPDFDGLFHCSGFCGHGIVQSPAIGVIMADLVLDGSTGY
;
A
#
# COMPACT_ATOMS: atom_id res chain seq x y z
N MET A 1 -26.20 -9.02 10.79
CA MET A 1 -26.34 -8.75 12.26
C MET A 1 -25.17 -7.87 12.62
N THR A 2 -25.41 -6.58 12.90
CA THR A 2 -24.38 -5.68 13.45
C THR A 2 -24.15 -6.14 14.89
N ASN A 3 -22.97 -6.73 15.16
CA ASN A 3 -22.60 -7.01 16.54
C ASN A 3 -22.58 -5.67 17.28
N ALA A 4 -23.14 -5.65 18.50
CA ALA A 4 -23.04 -4.49 19.38
C ALA A 4 -21.56 -4.13 19.60
N LEU A 5 -21.24 -2.83 19.73
CA LEU A 5 -19.89 -2.40 20.07
C LEU A 5 -19.45 -3.03 21.40
N PRO A 6 -18.20 -3.51 21.52
CA PRO A 6 -17.67 -3.94 22.80
C PRO A 6 -17.56 -2.73 23.74
N GLN A 7 -17.80 -2.94 25.03
CA GLN A 7 -17.65 -1.87 26.03
C GLN A 7 -16.19 -1.52 26.28
N THR A 8 -15.29 -2.51 26.13
CA THR A 8 -13.84 -2.35 26.36
C THR A 8 -13.05 -3.09 25.29
N SER A 9 -11.85 -2.61 25.00
CA SER A 9 -10.85 -3.26 24.15
C SER A 9 -9.46 -2.83 24.63
N ASP A 10 -8.46 -3.71 24.60
CA ASP A 10 -7.08 -3.30 24.92
C ASP A 10 -6.56 -2.29 23.91
N VAL A 11 -6.86 -2.53 22.63
CA VAL A 11 -6.48 -1.66 21.51
C VAL A 11 -7.66 -1.41 20.59
N VAL A 12 -7.87 -0.16 20.22
CA VAL A 12 -8.79 0.23 19.13
C VAL A 12 -7.98 0.71 17.94
N VAL A 13 -8.18 0.07 16.78
CA VAL A 13 -7.58 0.47 15.50
C VAL A 13 -8.61 1.25 14.69
N VAL A 14 -8.29 2.48 14.32
CA VAL A 14 -9.13 3.36 13.50
C VAL A 14 -8.69 3.26 12.05
N GLY A 15 -9.48 2.57 11.25
CA GLY A 15 -9.24 2.30 9.83
C GLY A 15 -9.02 0.82 9.53
N GLY A 16 -9.88 0.26 8.69
CA GLY A 16 -9.87 -1.13 8.22
C GLY A 16 -9.16 -1.32 6.88
N GLY A 17 -8.17 -0.48 6.56
CA GLY A 17 -7.26 -0.68 5.45
C GLY A 17 -6.17 -1.72 5.78
N VAL A 18 -5.33 -2.06 4.78
CA VAL A 18 -4.31 -3.11 4.91
C VAL A 18 -3.37 -2.91 6.11
N ALA A 19 -2.98 -1.67 6.43
CA ALA A 19 -2.11 -1.38 7.57
C ALA A 19 -2.82 -1.63 8.90
N GLY A 20 -4.07 -1.17 9.05
CA GLY A 20 -4.87 -1.39 10.26
C GLY A 20 -5.21 -2.88 10.46
N LEU A 21 -5.56 -3.60 9.39
CA LEU A 21 -5.89 -5.02 9.44
C LEU A 21 -4.67 -5.88 9.83
N SER A 22 -3.50 -5.60 9.24
CA SER A 22 -2.25 -6.26 9.60
C SER A 22 -1.88 -6.02 11.06
N THR A 23 -1.92 -4.76 11.51
CA THR A 23 -1.64 -4.37 12.89
C THR A 23 -2.60 -5.07 13.87
N ALA A 24 -3.90 -5.06 13.56
CA ALA A 24 -4.92 -5.70 14.42
C ALA A 24 -4.70 -7.21 14.54
N MET A 25 -4.42 -7.88 13.42
CA MET A 25 -4.12 -9.31 13.40
C MET A 25 -2.88 -9.64 14.25
N GLN A 26 -1.78 -8.88 14.07
CA GLN A 26 -0.54 -9.11 14.81
C GLN A 26 -0.70 -8.87 16.32
N LEU A 27 -1.40 -7.82 16.73
CA LEU A 27 -1.72 -7.57 18.14
C LEU A 27 -2.55 -8.69 18.74
N ALA A 28 -3.61 -9.11 18.05
CA ALA A 28 -4.50 -10.17 18.54
C ALA A 28 -3.81 -11.54 18.57
N SER A 29 -2.93 -11.85 17.64
CA SER A 29 -2.12 -13.08 17.66
C SER A 29 -1.19 -13.17 18.89
N ARG A 30 -0.90 -12.02 19.51
CA ARG A 30 -0.10 -11.90 20.74
C ARG A 30 -0.95 -11.72 22.00
N GLY A 31 -2.26 -11.92 21.91
CA GLY A 31 -3.19 -12.00 23.03
C GLY A 31 -3.89 -10.69 23.41
N ALA A 32 -3.69 -9.59 22.68
CA ALA A 32 -4.45 -8.37 22.93
C ALA A 32 -5.89 -8.50 22.42
N SER A 33 -6.86 -7.97 23.16
CA SER A 33 -8.22 -7.77 22.64
C SER A 33 -8.23 -6.54 21.71
N VAL A 34 -8.59 -6.74 20.44
CA VAL A 34 -8.50 -5.69 19.42
C VAL A 34 -9.84 -5.46 18.74
N THR A 35 -10.23 -4.18 18.65
CA THR A 35 -11.39 -3.72 17.88
C THR A 35 -10.94 -2.83 16.73
N VAL A 36 -11.37 -3.15 15.51
CA VAL A 36 -11.16 -2.34 14.33
C VAL A 36 -12.43 -1.58 13.99
N LEU A 37 -12.34 -0.26 13.93
CA LEU A 37 -13.42 0.62 13.52
C LEU A 37 -13.14 1.13 12.10
N GLU A 38 -14.06 0.85 11.18
CA GLU A 38 -13.97 1.29 9.79
C GLU A 38 -15.22 2.11 9.42
N ARG A 39 -15.02 3.29 8.81
CA ARG A 39 -16.12 4.19 8.44
C ARG A 39 -17.06 3.61 7.39
N GLU A 40 -16.55 2.76 6.50
CA GLU A 40 -17.30 2.15 5.41
C GLU A 40 -17.16 0.62 5.39
N ARG A 41 -16.36 0.11 4.45
CA ARG A 41 -16.09 -1.31 4.22
C ARG A 41 -14.61 -1.61 4.41
N LEU A 42 -14.32 -2.71 5.07
CA LEU A 42 -12.95 -3.17 5.26
C LEU A 42 -12.23 -3.35 3.93
N GLY A 43 -11.02 -2.83 3.83
CA GLY A 43 -10.20 -2.89 2.62
C GLY A 43 -10.61 -1.93 1.49
N ASN A 44 -11.65 -1.11 1.63
CA ASN A 44 -12.21 -0.31 0.52
C ASN A 44 -11.39 0.93 0.15
N GLY A 45 -10.65 1.56 1.07
CA GLY A 45 -9.92 2.81 0.82
C GLY A 45 -8.82 2.68 -0.25
N SER A 46 -7.65 3.26 -0.01
CA SER A 46 -6.47 3.11 -0.89
C SER A 46 -6.12 1.64 -1.16
N THR A 47 -6.38 0.77 -0.19
CA THR A 47 -6.13 -0.68 -0.27
C THR A 47 -6.87 -1.34 -1.42
N GLY A 48 -8.17 -1.09 -1.55
CA GLY A 48 -8.99 -1.66 -2.62
C GLY A 48 -8.72 -1.06 -4.02
N ARG A 49 -7.85 -0.06 -4.10
CA ARG A 49 -7.44 0.61 -5.34
C ARG A 49 -5.94 0.41 -5.63
N ALA A 50 -5.29 -0.49 -4.93
CA ALA A 50 -3.86 -0.70 -5.09
C ALA A 50 -3.55 -1.61 -6.29
N ALA A 51 -2.53 -1.24 -7.05
CA ALA A 51 -2.03 -2.06 -8.16
C ALA A 51 -1.29 -3.33 -7.69
N GLY A 52 -0.86 -3.37 -6.42
CA GLY A 52 -0.28 -4.56 -5.80
C GLY A 52 1.16 -4.89 -6.17
N LEU A 53 1.93 -4.00 -6.80
CA LEU A 53 3.34 -4.28 -7.08
C LEU A 53 4.11 -4.54 -5.79
N LEU A 54 4.84 -5.65 -5.76
CA LEU A 54 5.81 -5.94 -4.72
C LEU A 54 7.22 -5.76 -5.27
N GLY A 55 7.94 -4.78 -4.72
CA GLY A 55 9.36 -4.60 -4.96
C GLY A 55 10.04 -4.36 -3.63
N GLN A 56 11.00 -5.20 -3.28
CA GLN A 56 11.68 -5.18 -1.98
C GLN A 56 12.77 -4.12 -1.92
N LEU A 57 13.46 -3.90 -3.03
CA LEU A 57 14.58 -2.97 -3.10
C LEU A 57 14.13 -1.52 -2.84
N ARG A 58 14.77 -0.87 -1.86
CA ARG A 58 14.56 0.53 -1.48
C ARG A 58 15.88 1.29 -1.45
N GLY A 59 15.81 2.60 -1.26
CA GLY A 59 17.00 3.46 -1.18
C GLY A 59 17.82 3.32 0.10
N SER A 60 17.52 2.35 0.99
CA SER A 60 18.31 2.06 2.18
C SER A 60 18.30 0.59 2.54
N PRO A 61 19.40 0.08 3.16
CA PRO A 61 19.48 -1.31 3.64
C PRO A 61 18.35 -1.69 4.60
N ALA A 62 18.05 -0.84 5.58
CA ALA A 62 17.00 -1.14 6.57
C ALA A 62 15.62 -1.29 5.93
N ALA A 63 15.25 -0.36 5.04
CA ALA A 63 13.96 -0.43 4.35
C ALA A 63 13.88 -1.65 3.41
N THR A 64 14.98 -2.06 2.78
CA THR A 64 15.02 -3.26 1.95
C THR A 64 14.85 -4.51 2.80
N ARG A 65 15.59 -4.64 3.91
CA ARG A 65 15.46 -5.80 4.83
C ARG A 65 14.05 -5.92 5.38
N MET A 66 13.44 -4.82 5.81
CA MET A 66 12.04 -4.82 6.28
C MET A 66 11.08 -5.42 5.24
N LEU A 67 11.31 -5.13 3.95
CA LEU A 67 10.46 -5.69 2.88
C LEU A 67 10.80 -7.13 2.54
N MET A 68 12.07 -7.55 2.69
CA MET A 68 12.45 -8.97 2.60
C MET A 68 11.73 -9.78 3.67
N ASP A 69 11.73 -9.31 4.92
CA ASP A 69 10.97 -9.93 6.02
C ASP A 69 9.47 -9.91 5.72
N GLY A 70 8.97 -8.82 5.13
CA GLY A 70 7.58 -8.72 4.69
C GLY A 70 7.16 -9.82 3.72
N VAL A 71 8.04 -10.24 2.81
CA VAL A 71 7.80 -11.36 1.88
C VAL A 71 7.70 -12.69 2.65
N GLN A 72 8.55 -12.91 3.64
CA GLN A 72 8.47 -14.11 4.48
C GLN A 72 7.16 -14.16 5.28
N ILE A 73 6.74 -13.02 5.82
CA ILE A 73 5.45 -12.91 6.54
C ILE A 73 4.29 -13.21 5.58
N VAL A 74 4.35 -12.76 4.31
CA VAL A 74 3.32 -13.10 3.32
C VAL A 74 3.26 -14.61 3.06
N ALA A 75 4.40 -15.29 2.95
CA ALA A 75 4.43 -16.75 2.77
C ALA A 75 3.76 -17.49 3.95
N GLU A 76 4.01 -17.04 5.19
CA GLU A 76 3.33 -17.57 6.38
C GLU A 76 1.81 -17.30 6.36
N LEU A 77 1.40 -16.11 5.87
CA LEU A 77 -0.02 -15.78 5.72
C LEU A 77 -0.70 -16.67 4.67
N GLU A 78 -0.04 -16.94 3.53
CA GLU A 78 -0.54 -17.85 2.49
C GLU A 78 -0.79 -19.25 3.03
N GLU A 79 0.19 -19.81 3.75
CA GLU A 79 0.07 -21.13 4.36
C GLU A 79 -1.09 -21.19 5.35
N ARG A 80 -1.16 -20.24 6.29
CA ARG A 80 -2.19 -20.21 7.36
C ARG A 80 -3.58 -19.88 6.81
N ALA A 81 -3.68 -18.98 5.86
CA ALA A 81 -4.95 -18.58 5.27
C ALA A 81 -5.42 -19.54 4.17
N ASN A 82 -4.53 -20.38 3.63
CA ASN A 82 -4.74 -21.25 2.47
C ASN A 82 -5.22 -20.46 1.25
N VAL A 83 -4.46 -19.43 0.86
CA VAL A 83 -4.77 -18.53 -0.27
C VAL A 83 -3.48 -18.07 -0.94
N GLU A 84 -3.46 -17.93 -2.26
CA GLU A 84 -2.34 -17.34 -3.00
C GLU A 84 -2.43 -15.81 -2.93
N ILE A 85 -1.48 -15.16 -2.25
CA ILE A 85 -1.41 -13.70 -2.11
C ILE A 85 -0.31 -13.13 -3.00
N PHE A 86 0.84 -13.79 -3.05
CA PHE A 86 2.03 -13.36 -3.74
C PHE A 86 2.29 -14.18 -5.00
N VAL A 87 2.42 -13.50 -6.13
CA VAL A 87 2.86 -14.09 -7.38
C VAL A 87 4.28 -13.60 -7.65
N GLN A 88 5.26 -14.49 -7.45
CA GLN A 88 6.66 -14.18 -7.68
C GLN A 88 6.95 -14.20 -9.18
N THR A 89 7.09 -13.04 -9.78
CA THR A 89 7.36 -12.84 -11.21
C THR A 89 8.73 -12.22 -11.46
N GLY A 90 9.39 -11.79 -10.40
CA GLY A 90 10.50 -10.87 -10.50
C GLY A 90 10.06 -9.43 -10.77
N SER A 91 11.02 -8.52 -10.72
CA SER A 91 10.82 -7.15 -11.17
C SER A 91 12.04 -6.59 -11.90
N LEU A 92 11.78 -5.71 -12.85
CA LEU A 92 12.78 -4.97 -13.63
C LEU A 92 12.76 -3.50 -13.24
N ARG A 93 13.94 -2.90 -13.10
CA ARG A 93 14.13 -1.46 -13.15
C ARG A 93 14.91 -1.13 -14.41
N VAL A 94 14.43 -0.17 -15.18
CA VAL A 94 15.00 0.19 -16.47
C VAL A 94 15.47 1.65 -16.48
N ALA A 95 16.54 1.92 -17.23
CA ALA A 95 17.13 3.25 -17.37
C ALA A 95 17.25 3.63 -18.85
N GLN A 96 16.83 4.86 -19.18
CA GLN A 96 17.02 5.47 -20.50
C GLN A 96 18.15 6.51 -20.54
N THR A 97 18.73 6.87 -19.43
CA THR A 97 19.80 7.84 -19.33
C THR A 97 20.92 7.33 -18.44
N GLU A 98 22.15 7.84 -18.66
CA GLU A 98 23.30 7.46 -17.83
C GLU A 98 23.11 7.84 -16.35
N GLU A 99 22.40 8.93 -16.06
CA GLU A 99 22.02 9.29 -14.69
C GLU A 99 21.19 8.18 -14.03
N ARG A 100 20.15 7.67 -14.72
CA ARG A 100 19.31 6.57 -14.23
C ARG A 100 20.06 5.24 -14.16
N ALA A 101 20.99 5.00 -15.07
CA ALA A 101 21.88 3.84 -15.00
C ALA A 101 22.79 3.93 -13.77
N GLY A 102 23.29 5.12 -13.42
CA GLY A 102 24.01 5.35 -12.17
C GLY A 102 23.19 4.96 -10.94
N GLU A 103 21.92 5.39 -10.86
CA GLU A 103 21.02 4.99 -9.77
C GLU A 103 20.82 3.47 -9.69
N ILE A 104 20.73 2.78 -10.84
CA ILE A 104 20.63 1.31 -10.89
C ILE A 104 21.89 0.67 -10.33
N ARG A 105 23.09 1.13 -10.74
CA ARG A 105 24.36 0.61 -10.22
C ARG A 105 24.47 0.71 -8.70
N ASP A 106 24.14 1.89 -8.15
CA ASP A 106 24.13 2.14 -6.70
C ASP A 106 23.17 1.19 -5.97
N LEU A 107 21.98 0.97 -6.55
CA LEU A 107 20.98 0.06 -5.98
C LEU A 107 21.42 -1.41 -6.04
N VAL A 108 22.06 -1.83 -7.13
CA VAL A 108 22.62 -3.20 -7.27
C VAL A 108 23.73 -3.42 -6.25
N GLU A 109 24.66 -2.47 -6.13
CA GLU A 109 25.75 -2.56 -5.16
C GLU A 109 25.21 -2.65 -3.71
N MET A 110 24.29 -1.76 -3.36
CA MET A 110 23.65 -1.77 -2.05
C MET A 110 22.89 -3.06 -1.78
N GLY A 111 22.10 -3.54 -2.76
CA GLY A 111 21.31 -4.77 -2.63
C GLY A 111 22.20 -6.00 -2.42
N ARG A 112 23.24 -6.17 -3.22
CA ARG A 112 24.23 -7.24 -3.06
C ARG A 112 24.95 -7.16 -1.72
N GLY A 113 25.28 -5.95 -1.27
CA GLY A 113 25.95 -5.71 0.01
C GLY A 113 25.15 -6.14 1.25
N ILE A 114 23.82 -6.31 1.11
CA ILE A 114 22.95 -6.81 2.18
C ILE A 114 22.43 -8.22 1.94
N GLY A 115 22.90 -8.89 0.87
CA GLY A 115 22.47 -10.24 0.52
C GLY A 115 21.12 -10.30 -0.20
N PHE A 116 20.66 -9.18 -0.76
CA PHE A 116 19.46 -9.17 -1.61
C PHE A 116 19.80 -9.67 -3.01
N ASP A 117 18.96 -10.56 -3.56
CA ASP A 117 19.15 -11.13 -4.89
C ASP A 117 18.80 -10.11 -5.96
N ILE A 118 19.82 -9.56 -6.62
CA ILE A 118 19.71 -8.54 -7.64
C ILE A 118 20.93 -8.56 -8.56
N ASP A 119 20.69 -8.47 -9.86
CA ASP A 119 21.74 -8.37 -10.87
C ASP A 119 21.38 -7.41 -11.98
N HIS A 120 22.42 -6.87 -12.67
CA HIS A 120 22.23 -6.25 -13.97
C HIS A 120 21.73 -7.27 -14.98
N LEU A 121 20.83 -6.83 -15.85
CA LEU A 121 20.28 -7.67 -16.91
C LEU A 121 20.59 -7.04 -18.27
N PRO A 122 21.22 -7.76 -19.21
CA PRO A 122 21.42 -7.31 -20.58
C PRO A 122 20.11 -6.92 -21.28
N ILE A 123 20.14 -5.89 -22.12
CA ILE A 123 18.91 -5.34 -22.73
C ILE A 123 18.24 -6.34 -23.67
N ASP A 124 19.02 -7.21 -24.34
CA ASP A 124 18.48 -8.30 -25.16
C ASP A 124 17.74 -9.35 -24.34
N GLU A 125 18.17 -9.61 -23.10
CA GLU A 125 17.42 -10.47 -22.15
C GLU A 125 16.15 -9.76 -21.67
N VAL A 126 16.19 -8.45 -21.39
CA VAL A 126 14.98 -7.67 -21.10
C VAL A 126 13.96 -7.78 -22.25
N SER A 127 14.44 -7.65 -23.51
CA SER A 127 13.59 -7.77 -24.69
C SER A 127 12.98 -9.18 -24.84
N SER A 128 13.73 -10.20 -24.43
CA SER A 128 13.25 -11.59 -24.45
C SER A 128 12.22 -11.88 -23.38
N LEU A 129 12.38 -11.31 -22.19
CA LEU A 129 11.42 -11.44 -21.07
C LEU A 129 10.12 -10.68 -21.34
N LEU A 130 10.20 -9.53 -22.01
CA LEU A 130 9.09 -8.61 -22.24
C LEU A 130 8.98 -8.21 -23.72
N PRO A 131 8.64 -9.15 -24.62
CA PRO A 131 8.65 -8.90 -26.07
C PRO A 131 7.63 -7.86 -26.53
N TYR A 132 6.67 -7.53 -25.70
CA TYR A 132 5.64 -6.52 -25.93
C TYR A 132 6.06 -5.12 -25.45
N MET A 133 7.28 -4.98 -24.87
CA MET A 133 7.81 -3.72 -24.36
C MET A 133 8.86 -3.14 -25.31
N ARG A 134 8.86 -1.83 -25.47
CA ARG A 134 9.92 -1.12 -26.16
C ARG A 134 11.20 -1.09 -25.32
N THR A 135 12.34 -1.46 -25.90
CA THR A 135 13.63 -1.56 -25.20
C THR A 135 14.78 -0.86 -25.93
N ASP A 136 14.56 -0.35 -27.13
CA ASP A 136 15.58 0.29 -27.97
C ASP A 136 16.12 1.62 -27.43
N ASP A 137 15.44 2.20 -26.45
CA ASP A 137 15.83 3.42 -25.73
C ASP A 137 16.50 3.14 -24.38
N LEU A 138 16.67 1.87 -23.99
CA LEU A 138 17.27 1.52 -22.72
C LEU A 138 18.80 1.46 -22.78
N VAL A 139 19.45 1.94 -21.73
CA VAL A 139 20.92 1.92 -21.56
C VAL A 139 21.37 0.99 -20.45
N ASP A 140 20.50 0.70 -19.48
CA ASP A 140 20.77 -0.24 -18.36
C ASP A 140 19.46 -0.81 -17.82
N ALA A 141 19.55 -1.98 -17.18
CA ALA A 141 18.46 -2.61 -16.43
C ALA A 141 19.02 -3.47 -15.30
N CYS A 142 18.21 -3.62 -14.23
CA CYS A 142 18.47 -4.65 -13.22
C CYS A 142 17.20 -5.49 -12.96
N TYR A 143 17.43 -6.72 -12.53
CA TYR A 143 16.41 -7.71 -12.25
C TYR A 143 16.49 -8.18 -10.80
N CYS A 144 15.34 -8.24 -10.15
CA CYS A 144 15.15 -8.74 -8.80
C CYS A 144 14.22 -9.97 -8.87
N PRO A 145 14.75 -11.20 -8.85
CA PRO A 145 13.96 -12.41 -9.08
C PRO A 145 12.97 -12.72 -7.96
N THR A 146 13.21 -12.24 -6.75
CA THR A 146 12.36 -12.46 -5.57
C THR A 146 11.22 -11.44 -5.43
N ASP A 147 11.14 -10.46 -6.33
CA ASP A 147 10.04 -9.50 -6.43
C ASP A 147 8.83 -10.11 -7.20
N GLY A 148 7.76 -9.34 -7.30
CA GLY A 148 6.56 -9.73 -8.04
C GLY A 148 5.38 -8.82 -7.77
N HIS A 149 4.22 -9.41 -7.51
CA HIS A 149 3.04 -8.64 -7.11
C HIS A 149 2.18 -9.38 -6.09
N LEU A 150 1.53 -8.62 -5.24
CA LEU A 150 0.53 -9.10 -4.29
C LEU A 150 -0.87 -8.91 -4.88
N GLN A 151 -1.78 -9.82 -4.52
CA GLN A 151 -3.21 -9.64 -4.76
C GLN A 151 -3.82 -8.91 -3.54
N PRO A 152 -4.17 -7.61 -3.65
CA PRO A 152 -4.59 -6.83 -2.49
C PRO A 152 -5.85 -7.37 -1.80
N ALA A 153 -6.79 -7.91 -2.58
CA ALA A 153 -8.02 -8.49 -2.04
C ALA A 153 -7.73 -9.75 -1.21
N GLU A 154 -6.85 -10.62 -1.70
CA GLU A 154 -6.46 -11.86 -1.02
C GLU A 154 -5.66 -11.57 0.25
N LEU A 155 -4.77 -10.56 0.21
CA LEU A 155 -4.06 -10.10 1.40
C LEU A 155 -5.01 -9.58 2.49
N VAL A 156 -6.01 -8.79 2.11
CA VAL A 156 -7.07 -8.33 3.02
C VAL A 156 -7.87 -9.50 3.58
N ALA A 157 -8.25 -10.45 2.71
CA ALA A 157 -9.00 -11.64 3.13
C ALA A 157 -8.21 -12.49 4.14
N ALA A 158 -6.90 -12.66 3.93
CA ALA A 158 -6.02 -13.36 4.85
C ALA A 158 -5.95 -12.67 6.22
N TYR A 159 -5.71 -11.35 6.25
CA TYR A 159 -5.71 -10.60 7.50
C TYR A 159 -7.05 -10.69 8.25
N LEU A 160 -8.16 -10.59 7.51
CA LEU A 160 -9.50 -10.70 8.12
C LEU A 160 -9.78 -12.10 8.66
N LYS A 161 -9.40 -13.15 7.93
CA LYS A 161 -9.57 -14.54 8.36
C LYS A 161 -8.76 -14.80 9.64
N LEU A 162 -7.45 -14.58 9.57
CA LEU A 162 -6.57 -14.84 10.71
C LEU A 162 -6.84 -13.91 11.90
N GLY A 163 -7.20 -12.66 11.65
CA GLY A 163 -7.61 -11.75 12.72
C GLY A 163 -8.86 -12.24 13.46
N ARG A 164 -9.88 -12.75 12.75
CA ARG A 164 -11.06 -13.36 13.37
C ARG A 164 -10.71 -14.61 14.20
N GLU A 165 -9.82 -15.44 13.69
CA GLU A 165 -9.33 -16.63 14.41
C GLU A 165 -8.64 -16.25 15.73
N HIS A 166 -8.00 -15.09 15.79
CA HIS A 166 -7.40 -14.51 17.00
C HIS A 166 -8.34 -13.60 17.80
N GLY A 167 -9.61 -13.50 17.42
CA GLY A 167 -10.61 -12.77 18.20
C GLY A 167 -10.73 -11.27 17.89
N VAL A 168 -10.12 -10.77 16.79
CA VAL A 168 -10.33 -9.37 16.35
C VAL A 168 -11.80 -9.12 16.05
N VAL A 169 -12.34 -8.05 16.63
CA VAL A 169 -13.71 -7.58 16.37
C VAL A 169 -13.67 -6.47 15.31
N TYR A 170 -14.43 -6.62 14.24
CA TYR A 170 -14.50 -5.67 13.13
C TYR A 170 -15.86 -4.99 13.09
N HIS A 171 -15.85 -3.65 13.07
CA HIS A 171 -17.05 -2.83 12.93
C HIS A 171 -16.97 -1.96 11.67
N PRO A 172 -17.38 -2.46 10.49
CA PRO A 172 -17.59 -1.62 9.30
C PRO A 172 -18.84 -0.75 9.49
N GLY A 173 -18.88 0.41 8.82
CA GLY A 173 -19.94 1.40 8.95
C GLY A 173 -19.93 2.10 10.31
N CYS A 174 -18.77 2.18 10.99
CA CYS A 174 -18.62 2.78 12.30
C CYS A 174 -17.55 3.88 12.30
N PRO A 175 -17.89 5.09 11.86
CA PRO A 175 -16.96 6.22 11.88
C PRO A 175 -16.62 6.65 13.30
N VAL A 176 -15.35 6.98 13.54
CA VAL A 176 -14.89 7.55 14.81
C VAL A 176 -15.19 9.05 14.78
N ARG A 177 -15.80 9.55 15.88
CA ARG A 177 -16.22 10.95 16.04
C ARG A 177 -15.36 11.72 17.03
N GLY A 178 -14.68 11.03 17.95
CA GLY A 178 -13.85 11.66 18.96
C GLY A 178 -12.97 10.64 19.69
N LEU A 179 -11.99 11.19 20.42
CA LEU A 179 -11.22 10.42 21.40
C LEU A 179 -11.56 10.95 22.79
N ASP A 180 -11.81 10.03 23.72
CA ASP A 180 -11.96 10.35 25.15
C ASP A 180 -10.56 10.40 25.76
N LEU A 181 -10.20 11.55 26.32
CA LEU A 181 -8.90 11.83 26.90
C LEU A 181 -9.04 12.31 28.34
N THR A 182 -8.15 11.83 29.20
CA THR A 182 -7.90 12.46 30.50
C THR A 182 -6.49 13.04 30.47
N GLU A 183 -6.37 14.35 30.53
CA GLU A 183 -5.14 15.05 30.20
C GLU A 183 -4.67 14.65 28.77
N ASN A 184 -3.48 14.14 28.62
CA ASN A 184 -2.94 13.65 27.33
C ASN A 184 -2.94 12.12 27.24
N ARG A 185 -3.81 11.43 28.01
CA ARG A 185 -3.90 9.98 27.99
C ARG A 185 -5.21 9.52 27.37
N VAL A 186 -5.14 8.57 26.45
CA VAL A 186 -6.29 7.91 25.85
C VAL A 186 -7.09 7.13 26.90
N ARG A 187 -8.43 7.31 26.90
CA ARG A 187 -9.40 6.60 27.73
C ARG A 187 -10.45 5.86 26.92
N GLY A 188 -10.68 6.29 25.69
CA GLY A 188 -11.68 5.66 24.85
C GLY A 188 -11.80 6.29 23.46
N VAL A 189 -12.65 5.67 22.66
CA VAL A 189 -13.03 6.12 21.32
C VAL A 189 -14.53 6.33 21.27
N ILE A 190 -14.94 7.50 20.77
CA ILE A 190 -16.35 7.92 20.67
C ILE A 190 -16.81 7.67 19.24
N THR A 191 -17.95 7.02 19.08
CA THR A 191 -18.60 6.73 17.79
C THR A 191 -20.09 7.07 17.84
N ASP A 192 -20.78 7.06 16.70
CA ASP A 192 -22.25 7.22 16.63
C ASP A 192 -23.01 6.05 17.28
N HIS A 193 -22.33 4.94 17.56
CA HIS A 193 -22.90 3.71 18.16
C HIS A 193 -22.56 3.56 19.65
N GLY A 194 -21.83 4.50 20.24
CA GLY A 194 -21.40 4.47 21.63
C GLY A 194 -19.89 4.69 21.78
N THR A 195 -19.41 4.51 23.02
CA THR A 195 -17.99 4.67 23.37
C THR A 195 -17.37 3.32 23.73
N ILE A 196 -16.16 3.09 23.22
CA ILE A 196 -15.32 1.93 23.61
C ILE A 196 -14.25 2.44 24.57
N SER A 197 -14.18 1.89 25.77
CA SER A 197 -13.09 2.19 26.71
C SER A 197 -11.82 1.47 26.28
N THR A 198 -10.74 2.21 26.11
CA THR A 198 -9.42 1.68 25.72
C THR A 198 -8.31 2.60 26.18
N GLY A 199 -7.14 2.04 26.49
CA GLY A 199 -5.94 2.82 26.75
C GLY A 199 -5.07 3.06 25.51
N VAL A 200 -5.36 2.41 24.37
CA VAL A 200 -4.54 2.49 23.16
C VAL A 200 -5.41 2.66 21.93
N VAL A 201 -5.12 3.69 21.15
CA VAL A 201 -5.71 3.96 19.83
C VAL A 201 -4.64 4.02 18.78
N ILE A 202 -4.84 3.30 17.68
CA ILE A 202 -3.96 3.33 16.52
C ILE A 202 -4.69 3.99 15.36
N ASN A 203 -4.21 5.16 14.95
CA ASN A 203 -4.72 5.86 13.77
C ASN A 203 -4.11 5.25 12.50
N ALA A 204 -4.85 4.37 11.85
CA ALA A 204 -4.55 3.72 10.58
C ALA A 204 -5.52 4.15 9.47
N ALA A 205 -6.09 5.37 9.58
CA ALA A 205 -7.18 5.87 8.74
C ALA A 205 -6.75 6.31 7.32
N GLY A 206 -5.52 5.98 6.88
CA GLY A 206 -5.06 6.27 5.53
C GLY A 206 -5.21 7.75 5.16
N PRO A 207 -5.90 8.11 4.05
CA PRO A 207 -6.09 9.50 3.64
C PRO A 207 -6.79 10.39 4.67
N TRP A 208 -7.58 9.81 5.58
CA TRP A 208 -8.28 10.51 6.67
C TRP A 208 -7.44 10.62 7.95
N SER A 209 -6.20 10.15 7.98
CA SER A 209 -5.38 10.10 9.21
C SER A 209 -5.15 11.48 9.83
N TYR A 210 -5.04 12.54 9.02
CA TYR A 210 -4.89 13.90 9.54
C TYR A 210 -6.15 14.40 10.26
N LEU A 211 -7.34 13.94 9.84
CA LEU A 211 -8.61 14.25 10.49
C LEU A 211 -8.73 13.54 11.85
N VAL A 212 -8.33 12.26 11.89
CA VAL A 212 -8.30 11.51 13.16
C VAL A 212 -7.31 12.13 14.15
N ALA A 213 -6.13 12.57 13.68
CA ALA A 213 -5.19 13.33 14.52
C ALA A 213 -5.78 14.69 14.97
N GLY A 214 -6.55 15.34 14.10
CA GLY A 214 -7.26 16.59 14.40
C GLY A 214 -8.32 16.47 15.50
N LEU A 215 -8.82 15.26 15.83
CA LEU A 215 -9.75 15.05 16.94
C LEU A 215 -9.15 15.40 18.31
N VAL A 216 -7.83 15.53 18.39
CA VAL A 216 -7.10 15.93 19.60
C VAL A 216 -6.23 17.17 19.37
N ASP A 217 -6.64 18.00 18.41
CA ASP A 217 -5.98 19.27 18.05
C ASP A 217 -4.48 19.12 17.70
N THR A 218 -4.08 17.94 17.23
CA THR A 218 -2.70 17.69 16.81
C THR A 218 -2.59 17.47 15.32
N PRO A 219 -1.76 18.25 14.59
CA PRO A 219 -1.59 18.02 13.18
C PRO A 219 -0.79 16.73 12.91
N LEU A 220 -1.26 15.92 11.97
CA LEU A 220 -0.47 14.89 11.32
C LEU A 220 -0.15 15.38 9.90
N GLN A 221 1.12 15.61 9.63
CA GLN A 221 1.56 16.16 8.35
C GLN A 221 1.47 15.13 7.23
N THR A 222 0.24 14.89 6.76
CA THR A 222 -0.02 14.01 5.62
C THR A 222 -0.83 14.75 4.56
N ALA A 223 -0.61 14.39 3.29
CA ALA A 223 -1.40 14.86 2.17
C ALA A 223 -2.13 13.69 1.51
N ALA A 224 -3.40 13.89 1.19
CA ALA A 224 -4.20 12.93 0.42
C ALA A 224 -4.07 13.28 -1.07
N LEU A 225 -3.36 12.46 -1.84
CA LEU A 225 -3.07 12.70 -3.25
C LEU A 225 -3.76 11.67 -4.15
N GLY A 226 -4.41 12.15 -5.20
CA GLY A 226 -5.01 11.32 -6.23
C GLY A 226 -3.98 10.54 -7.02
N HIS A 227 -4.30 9.31 -7.37
CA HIS A 227 -3.48 8.43 -8.20
C HIS A 227 -4.34 7.70 -9.21
N VAL A 228 -3.75 7.37 -10.36
CA VAL A 228 -4.43 6.66 -11.44
C VAL A 228 -3.57 5.52 -11.98
N TYR A 229 -4.23 4.46 -12.40
CA TYR A 229 -3.64 3.45 -13.25
C TYR A 229 -4.67 2.97 -14.29
N LEU A 230 -4.18 2.47 -15.39
CA LEU A 230 -4.98 1.78 -16.40
C LEU A 230 -4.79 0.26 -16.28
N THR A 231 -5.83 -0.48 -16.65
CA THR A 231 -5.77 -1.93 -16.84
C THR A 231 -6.25 -2.23 -18.24
N THR A 232 -5.37 -2.82 -19.08
CA THR A 232 -5.76 -3.24 -20.43
C THR A 232 -6.51 -4.57 -20.40
N ARG A 233 -7.32 -4.82 -21.40
CA ARG A 233 -7.85 -6.17 -21.66
C ARG A 233 -6.78 -7.03 -22.33
N PRO A 234 -6.91 -8.38 -22.27
CA PRO A 234 -6.07 -9.29 -23.05
C PRO A 234 -6.10 -8.92 -24.54
N ASP A 235 -4.94 -9.01 -25.19
CA ASP A 235 -4.76 -8.82 -26.64
C ASP A 235 -3.96 -9.99 -27.20
N ASP A 236 -4.57 -10.78 -28.08
CA ASP A 236 -3.92 -11.95 -28.69
C ASP A 236 -2.70 -11.57 -29.55
N SER A 237 -2.64 -10.31 -30.04
CA SER A 237 -1.50 -9.80 -30.82
C SER A 237 -0.29 -9.45 -29.94
N HIS A 238 -0.53 -9.17 -28.66
CA HIS A 238 0.47 -8.81 -27.64
C HIS A 238 0.21 -9.58 -26.34
N PRO A 239 0.38 -10.91 -26.36
CA PRO A 239 0.06 -11.75 -25.20
C PRO A 239 0.97 -11.39 -24.02
N VAL A 240 0.35 -11.18 -22.85
CA VAL A 240 1.06 -10.91 -21.59
C VAL A 240 0.99 -12.16 -20.73
N ASP A 241 2.14 -12.78 -20.48
CA ASP A 241 2.23 -13.91 -19.57
C ASP A 241 2.00 -13.45 -18.12
N ARG A 242 1.24 -14.24 -17.36
CA ARG A 242 1.00 -14.00 -15.92
C ARG A 242 2.30 -13.89 -15.12
N LEU A 243 3.34 -14.59 -15.54
CA LEU A 243 4.65 -14.62 -14.88
C LEU A 243 5.65 -13.61 -15.45
N SER A 244 5.24 -12.75 -16.38
CA SER A 244 6.12 -11.66 -16.84
C SER A 244 6.51 -10.74 -15.68
N PRO A 245 7.79 -10.30 -15.61
CA PRO A 245 8.25 -9.42 -14.54
C PRO A 245 7.47 -8.11 -14.43
N ALA A 246 7.30 -7.63 -13.20
CA ALA A 246 6.85 -6.27 -12.99
C ALA A 246 7.94 -5.26 -13.42
N ILE A 247 7.54 -4.07 -13.84
CA ILE A 247 8.47 -3.05 -14.35
C ILE A 247 8.37 -1.78 -13.51
N ARG A 248 9.51 -1.12 -13.30
CA ARG A 248 9.62 0.24 -12.78
C ARG A 248 10.48 1.07 -13.71
N ASP A 249 9.84 2.01 -14.39
CA ASP A 249 10.48 2.98 -15.28
C ASP A 249 10.42 4.37 -14.63
N ARG A 250 11.50 4.77 -13.98
CA ARG A 250 11.56 6.06 -13.28
C ARG A 250 11.66 7.25 -14.22
N HIS A 251 12.17 7.05 -15.43
CA HIS A 251 12.26 8.13 -16.42
C HIS A 251 10.87 8.51 -16.95
N LEU A 252 10.06 7.52 -17.28
CA LEU A 252 8.65 7.72 -17.67
C LEU A 252 7.72 7.86 -16.47
N ARG A 253 8.22 7.64 -15.24
CA ARG A 253 7.45 7.64 -13.98
C ARG A 253 6.31 6.64 -13.95
N ILE A 254 6.43 5.54 -14.70
CA ILE A 254 5.45 4.48 -14.72
C ILE A 254 5.95 3.22 -14.03
N TYR A 255 5.01 2.41 -13.65
CA TYR A 255 5.19 1.03 -13.26
C TYR A 255 4.18 0.16 -13.99
N SER A 256 4.51 -1.11 -14.21
CA SER A 256 3.53 -2.06 -14.73
C SER A 256 3.70 -3.45 -14.17
N ARG A 257 2.64 -4.25 -14.27
CA ARG A 257 2.63 -5.67 -14.00
C ARG A 257 1.57 -6.39 -14.84
N PRO A 258 1.70 -7.71 -15.03
CA PRO A 258 0.63 -8.51 -15.62
C PRO A 258 -0.67 -8.45 -14.80
N GLU A 259 -1.80 -8.42 -15.49
CA GLU A 259 -3.12 -8.55 -14.88
C GLU A 259 -4.09 -9.20 -15.86
N SER A 260 -4.56 -10.41 -15.51
CA SER A 260 -5.63 -11.12 -16.26
C SER A 260 -5.39 -11.18 -17.77
N GLY A 261 -4.14 -11.43 -18.20
CA GLY A 261 -3.72 -11.50 -19.60
C GLY A 261 -3.49 -10.15 -20.30
N GLY A 262 -3.63 -9.05 -19.57
CA GLY A 262 -3.26 -7.69 -19.97
C GLY A 262 -2.25 -7.09 -19.00
N LEU A 263 -2.16 -5.75 -18.97
CA LEU A 263 -1.27 -5.00 -18.09
C LEU A 263 -2.05 -4.04 -17.20
N ILE A 264 -1.65 -3.96 -15.92
CA ILE A 264 -1.81 -2.73 -15.15
C ILE A 264 -0.62 -1.84 -15.46
N VAL A 265 -0.88 -0.56 -15.78
CA VAL A 265 0.14 0.49 -15.88
C VAL A 265 -0.30 1.67 -15.04
N GLY A 266 0.51 2.07 -14.08
CA GLY A 266 0.24 3.23 -13.22
C GLY A 266 1.36 4.26 -13.30
N MET A 267 1.06 5.50 -12.87
CA MET A 267 1.99 6.60 -12.93
C MET A 267 2.07 7.34 -11.59
N TYR A 268 3.28 7.67 -11.17
CA TYR A 268 3.55 8.66 -10.13
C TYR A 268 3.82 10.02 -10.78
N GLY A 269 2.74 10.75 -11.08
CA GLY A 269 2.85 12.06 -11.73
C GLY A 269 3.15 13.19 -10.73
N PRO A 270 3.85 14.26 -11.19
CA PRO A 270 4.08 15.45 -10.38
C PRO A 270 2.80 16.27 -10.12
N ASP A 271 1.79 16.07 -10.97
CA ASP A 271 0.54 16.84 -10.98
C ASP A 271 -0.59 16.11 -10.21
N ALA A 272 -0.22 15.34 -9.19
CA ALA A 272 -1.19 14.63 -8.36
C ALA A 272 -2.18 15.60 -7.71
N VAL A 273 -3.47 15.37 -7.91
CA VAL A 273 -4.52 16.21 -7.34
C VAL A 273 -4.60 15.97 -5.84
N GLN A 274 -4.43 17.03 -5.06
CA GLN A 274 -4.65 16.98 -3.62
C GLN A 274 -6.17 16.99 -3.33
N HIS A 275 -6.60 16.10 -2.46
CA HIS A 275 -7.98 16.00 -1.99
C HIS A 275 -8.08 16.49 -0.56
N ASP A 276 -9.06 17.35 -0.31
CA ASP A 276 -9.47 17.66 1.06
C ASP A 276 -10.47 16.60 1.53
N MET A 277 -10.00 15.70 2.39
CA MET A 277 -10.83 14.61 2.90
C MET A 277 -11.91 15.10 3.88
N ALA A 278 -11.76 16.31 4.43
CA ALA A 278 -12.80 16.92 5.28
C ALA A 278 -13.99 17.45 4.48
N ALA A 279 -13.78 17.78 3.21
CA ALA A 279 -14.84 18.24 2.31
C ALA A 279 -15.66 17.10 1.70
N LEU A 280 -15.24 15.84 1.88
CA LEU A 280 -15.95 14.67 1.35
C LEU A 280 -17.07 14.26 2.32
N PRO A 281 -18.24 13.81 1.81
CA PRO A 281 -19.33 13.34 2.64
C PRO A 281 -18.94 12.10 3.47
N ASP A 282 -19.65 11.89 4.57
CA ASP A 282 -19.38 10.77 5.49
C ASP A 282 -19.52 9.40 4.83
N ASP A 283 -20.41 9.27 3.85
CA ASP A 283 -20.67 8.08 3.05
C ASP A 283 -19.84 8.02 1.75
N PHE A 284 -18.80 8.85 1.64
CA PHE A 284 -17.94 8.86 0.46
C PHE A 284 -17.26 7.51 0.27
N ASP A 285 -17.59 6.85 -0.83
CA ASP A 285 -16.92 5.64 -1.31
C ASP A 285 -15.89 6.02 -2.39
N MET A 286 -14.65 5.58 -2.21
CA MET A 286 -13.58 5.83 -3.18
C MET A 286 -13.88 5.22 -4.57
N SER A 287 -14.81 4.27 -4.67
CA SER A 287 -15.30 3.73 -5.94
C SER A 287 -16.11 4.75 -6.76
N SER A 288 -16.60 5.80 -6.12
CA SER A 288 -17.33 6.90 -6.79
C SER A 288 -16.40 7.89 -7.52
N LEU A 289 -15.07 7.78 -7.33
CA LEU A 289 -14.12 8.60 -8.06
C LEU A 289 -14.21 8.31 -9.57
N THR A 290 -14.77 9.26 -10.31
CA THR A 290 -14.94 9.15 -11.75
C THR A 290 -13.72 9.69 -12.50
N VAL A 291 -13.46 9.13 -13.67
CA VAL A 291 -12.47 9.64 -14.62
C VAL A 291 -13.18 10.58 -15.57
N ARG A 292 -12.66 11.80 -15.72
CA ARG A 292 -13.16 12.76 -16.71
C ARG A 292 -12.36 12.61 -18.00
N ALA A 293 -12.99 12.87 -19.13
CA ALA A 293 -12.34 12.77 -20.44
C ALA A 293 -11.20 13.80 -20.62
N ASP A 294 -11.27 14.93 -19.92
CA ASP A 294 -10.29 16.01 -19.92
C ASP A 294 -9.25 15.90 -18.79
N ASP A 295 -9.09 14.72 -18.21
CA ASP A 295 -8.20 14.49 -17.08
C ASP A 295 -6.73 14.45 -17.50
N LEU A 296 -5.99 15.47 -17.09
CA LEU A 296 -4.56 15.60 -17.41
C LEU A 296 -3.74 14.39 -16.92
N HIS A 297 -4.05 13.85 -15.73
CA HIS A 297 -3.35 12.67 -15.20
C HIS A 297 -3.53 11.43 -16.09
N VAL A 298 -4.75 11.23 -16.61
CA VAL A 298 -5.03 10.12 -17.53
C VAL A 298 -4.33 10.31 -18.86
N ALA A 299 -4.34 11.54 -19.39
CA ALA A 299 -3.64 11.85 -20.63
C ALA A 299 -2.12 11.62 -20.51
N LEU A 300 -1.50 12.07 -19.41
CA LEU A 300 -0.08 11.85 -19.13
C LEU A 300 0.25 10.36 -18.93
N LEU A 301 -0.63 9.61 -18.25
CA LEU A 301 -0.47 8.17 -18.09
C LEU A 301 -0.50 7.45 -19.44
N ILE A 302 -1.46 7.76 -20.31
CA ILE A 302 -1.57 7.15 -21.63
C ILE A 302 -0.35 7.51 -22.49
N ASP A 303 0.11 8.77 -22.50
CA ASP A 303 1.30 9.19 -23.23
C ASP A 303 2.55 8.42 -22.78
N ALA A 304 2.81 8.35 -21.48
CA ALA A 304 3.94 7.61 -20.94
C ALA A 304 3.83 6.11 -21.23
N THR A 305 2.61 5.55 -21.16
CA THR A 305 2.35 4.15 -21.49
C THR A 305 2.67 3.84 -22.95
N LYS A 306 2.22 4.67 -23.91
CA LYS A 306 2.53 4.52 -25.34
C LYS A 306 4.03 4.53 -25.62
N ARG A 307 4.78 5.30 -24.89
CA ARG A 307 6.25 5.38 -25.06
C ARG A 307 6.92 4.08 -24.66
N ARG A 308 6.44 3.36 -23.64
CA ARG A 308 7.00 2.09 -23.18
C ARG A 308 6.34 0.87 -23.81
N PHE A 309 5.03 0.96 -24.09
CA PHE A 309 4.20 -0.09 -24.68
C PHE A 309 3.48 0.48 -25.92
N PRO A 310 4.14 0.58 -27.10
CA PRO A 310 3.60 1.27 -28.27
C PRO A 310 2.28 0.71 -28.82
N TRP A 311 1.91 -0.51 -28.45
CA TRP A 311 0.65 -1.16 -28.82
C TRP A 311 -0.55 -0.67 -27.98
N ILE A 312 -0.29 0.03 -26.86
CA ILE A 312 -1.32 0.63 -26.01
C ILE A 312 -1.51 2.09 -26.42
N ASP A 313 -2.70 2.43 -26.89
CA ASP A 313 -3.10 3.79 -27.25
C ASP A 313 -4.50 4.12 -26.74
N GLU A 314 -5.03 5.28 -27.10
CA GLU A 314 -6.35 5.77 -26.69
C GLU A 314 -7.51 4.87 -27.18
N ARG A 315 -7.28 3.97 -28.16
CA ARG A 315 -8.25 3.04 -28.73
C ARG A 315 -8.17 1.67 -28.07
N THR A 316 -7.10 1.40 -27.35
CA THR A 316 -6.93 0.13 -26.63
C THR A 316 -8.03 0.00 -25.56
N PRO A 317 -8.80 -1.10 -25.54
CA PRO A 317 -9.79 -1.33 -24.51
C PRO A 317 -9.14 -1.41 -23.13
N MET A 318 -9.47 -0.45 -22.25
CA MET A 318 -8.89 -0.37 -20.92
C MET A 318 -9.89 0.15 -19.89
N THR A 319 -9.60 -0.11 -18.64
CA THR A 319 -10.29 0.47 -17.48
C THR A 319 -9.33 1.40 -16.75
N ILE A 320 -9.78 2.60 -16.40
CA ILE A 320 -9.03 3.53 -15.57
C ILE A 320 -9.50 3.42 -14.13
N THR A 321 -8.58 3.17 -13.22
CA THR A 321 -8.85 3.14 -11.78
C THR A 321 -8.25 4.37 -11.12
N ARG A 322 -9.04 5.03 -10.28
CA ARG A 322 -8.62 6.14 -9.42
C ARG A 322 -8.61 5.73 -7.96
N GLY A 323 -7.66 6.25 -7.23
CA GLY A 323 -7.57 6.12 -5.79
C GLY A 323 -6.95 7.36 -5.16
N ILE A 324 -7.10 7.48 -3.86
CA ILE A 324 -6.45 8.52 -3.06
C ILE A 324 -5.46 7.83 -2.12
N MET A 325 -4.22 8.27 -2.13
CA MET A 325 -3.16 7.73 -1.29
C MET A 325 -2.70 8.79 -0.28
N THR A 326 -2.11 8.34 0.83
CA THR A 326 -1.59 9.20 1.88
C THR A 326 -0.09 9.34 1.73
N PHE A 327 0.38 10.58 1.65
CA PHE A 327 1.81 10.93 1.57
C PHE A 327 2.27 11.65 2.83
N SER A 328 3.46 11.32 3.28
CA SER A 328 4.23 12.04 4.30
C SER A 328 5.25 12.98 3.62
N PRO A 329 5.77 14.00 4.32
CA PRO A 329 6.71 14.96 3.73
C PRO A 329 8.05 14.36 3.32
N ASP A 330 8.53 13.35 4.04
CA ASP A 330 9.83 12.69 3.82
C ASP A 330 9.75 11.34 3.07
N GLY A 331 8.53 10.96 2.63
CA GLY A 331 8.28 9.70 1.94
C GLY A 331 8.31 8.46 2.84
N LYS A 332 8.38 8.62 4.17
CA LYS A 332 8.36 7.52 5.14
C LYS A 332 7.05 7.49 5.91
N PRO A 333 6.54 6.30 6.27
CA PRO A 333 5.32 6.21 7.05
C PRO A 333 5.51 6.72 8.48
N PHE A 334 4.46 7.29 9.05
CA PHE A 334 4.34 7.52 10.48
C PHE A 334 3.94 6.21 11.14
N CYS A 335 4.88 5.60 11.89
CA CYS A 335 4.67 4.36 12.63
C CYS A 335 5.20 4.53 14.05
N GLY A 336 4.30 4.61 15.03
CA GLY A 336 4.70 4.74 16.43
C GLY A 336 3.78 5.62 17.26
N GLN A 337 4.13 5.72 18.54
CA GLN A 337 3.39 6.52 19.51
C GLN A 337 3.60 8.01 19.28
N ARG A 338 2.55 8.79 19.43
CA ARG A 338 2.64 10.24 19.47
C ARG A 338 3.31 10.69 20.78
N PRO A 339 4.44 11.43 20.73
CA PRO A 339 5.20 11.75 21.94
C PRO A 339 4.40 12.53 23.02
N ASP A 340 3.47 13.36 22.59
CA ASP A 340 2.67 14.23 23.48
C ASP A 340 1.44 13.53 24.05
N PHE A 341 1.14 12.29 23.63
CA PHE A 341 -0.07 11.55 24.03
C PHE A 341 0.28 10.13 24.45
N ASP A 342 -0.14 9.77 25.64
CA ASP A 342 -0.04 8.39 26.12
C ASP A 342 -1.16 7.53 25.51
N GLY A 343 -0.78 6.48 24.78
CA GLY A 343 -1.68 5.54 24.14
C GLY A 343 -2.20 5.94 22.77
N LEU A 344 -1.75 7.08 22.16
CA LEU A 344 -2.08 7.42 20.78
C LEU A 344 -0.93 7.08 19.83
N PHE A 345 -1.21 6.18 18.89
CA PHE A 345 -0.26 5.73 17.87
C PHE A 345 -0.73 6.15 16.46
N HIS A 346 0.23 6.32 15.56
CA HIS A 346 -0.03 6.53 14.14
C HIS A 346 0.54 5.38 13.31
N CYS A 347 -0.19 4.97 12.27
CA CYS A 347 0.20 3.96 11.28
C CYS A 347 -0.32 4.41 9.91
N SER A 348 0.33 5.41 9.30
CA SER A 348 -0.17 6.08 8.10
C SER A 348 0.95 6.74 7.28
N GLY A 349 0.63 7.34 6.12
CA GLY A 349 1.61 8.07 5.31
C GLY A 349 2.52 7.17 4.46
N PHE A 350 2.01 6.06 3.97
CA PHE A 350 2.79 5.03 3.25
C PHE A 350 3.22 5.40 1.83
N CYS A 351 2.88 6.55 1.31
CA CYS A 351 3.34 7.06 0.01
C CYS A 351 3.16 6.07 -1.16
N GLY A 352 2.01 5.40 -1.21
CA GLY A 352 1.70 4.40 -2.22
C GLY A 352 2.27 2.99 -1.98
N HIS A 353 2.97 2.76 -0.88
CA HIS A 353 3.63 1.47 -0.59
C HIS A 353 2.93 0.65 0.52
N GLY A 354 1.72 1.03 0.94
CA GLY A 354 1.03 0.39 2.06
C GLY A 354 0.81 -1.12 1.90
N ILE A 355 0.51 -1.60 0.69
CA ILE A 355 0.33 -3.03 0.42
C ILE A 355 1.61 -3.82 0.75
N VAL A 356 2.73 -3.44 0.15
CA VAL A 356 4.00 -4.17 0.31
C VAL A 356 4.61 -4.00 1.72
N GLN A 357 4.34 -2.89 2.38
CA GLN A 357 4.86 -2.61 3.72
C GLN A 357 4.01 -3.24 4.83
N SER A 358 2.71 -3.42 4.60
CA SER A 358 1.78 -3.83 5.66
C SER A 358 2.15 -5.10 6.41
N PRO A 359 2.75 -6.16 5.81
CA PRO A 359 3.11 -7.35 6.57
C PRO A 359 4.11 -7.05 7.69
N ALA A 360 5.22 -6.38 7.36
CA ALA A 360 6.24 -6.00 8.35
C ALA A 360 5.74 -4.89 9.30
N ILE A 361 4.99 -3.91 8.78
CA ILE A 361 4.43 -2.82 9.60
C ILE A 361 3.48 -3.33 10.68
N GLY A 362 2.70 -4.37 10.40
CA GLY A 362 1.85 -4.99 11.42
C GLY A 362 2.65 -5.52 12.60
N VAL A 363 3.79 -6.18 12.34
CA VAL A 363 4.72 -6.66 13.36
C VAL A 363 5.33 -5.48 14.12
N ILE A 364 5.88 -4.49 13.41
CA ILE A 364 6.48 -3.28 13.99
C ILE A 364 5.49 -2.57 14.93
N MET A 365 4.26 -2.39 14.50
CA MET A 365 3.24 -1.72 15.32
C MET A 365 2.84 -2.55 16.54
N ALA A 366 2.78 -3.88 16.41
CA ALA A 366 2.51 -4.75 17.54
C ALA A 366 3.65 -4.72 18.57
N ASP A 367 4.91 -4.73 18.11
CA ASP A 367 6.07 -4.57 18.98
C ASP A 367 6.04 -3.23 19.73
N LEU A 368 5.82 -2.12 19.01
CA LEU A 368 5.79 -0.79 19.61
C LEU A 368 4.67 -0.64 20.65
N VAL A 369 3.52 -1.24 20.41
CA VAL A 369 2.36 -1.17 21.32
C VAL A 369 2.55 -2.06 22.54
N LEU A 370 3.04 -3.28 22.37
CA LEU A 370 3.11 -4.28 23.45
C LEU A 370 4.42 -4.25 24.22
N ASP A 371 5.54 -3.99 23.52
CA ASP A 371 6.89 -4.07 24.10
C ASP A 371 7.57 -2.70 24.20
N GLY A 372 6.99 -1.65 23.60
CA GLY A 372 7.54 -0.28 23.60
C GLY A 372 8.73 -0.07 22.65
N SER A 373 9.21 -1.10 21.99
CA SER A 373 10.34 -1.05 21.04
C SER A 373 10.21 -2.14 19.98
N THR A 374 10.89 -1.95 18.84
CA THR A 374 10.92 -2.94 17.75
C THR A 374 12.36 -3.22 17.34
N GLY A 375 12.60 -4.36 16.72
CA GLY A 375 13.89 -4.74 16.14
C GLY A 375 14.21 -4.10 14.78
N TYR A 376 13.29 -3.32 14.21
CA TYR A 376 13.44 -2.63 12.92
C TYR A 376 14.01 -1.24 13.04
#